data_7682154569111ea8f3ba4882f34e96d4
#
_entry.id   7682154569111ea8f3ba4882f34e96d4
#
_cell.length_a   1.000
_cell.length_b   1.000
_cell.length_c   1.000
_cell.angle_alpha   90.00
_cell.angle_beta   90.00
_cell.angle_gamma   90.00
#
_symmetry.space_group_name_H-M   'P 1'
#
loop_
_entity.id
_entity.type
_entity.pdbx_description
1 polymer ?
#
loop_
_entity_poly.entity_id
_entity_poly.type
_entity_poly.pdbx_seq_one_letter_code
_entity_poly.pdbx_strand_id
1 'polypeptide(L)'
;MSEKESVNSGIPTLDAANLTYEFENARWRGATDEQILDKKIGAQKDKTIPSNLQYLDDFHDDSAGTSGTAFLDKDSGEVIIAYTGTNPNADIVKDVATDVGSIAMALGFHYDEAFKFYERIRQRYGDNITLTGHSLGGNIAQRVALEYNAPRTVVYNSAPLYLE
;
A
#
# COMPACT_ATOMS: atom_id res chain seq x y z
N MET A 1 -15.34 -2.86 20.27
CA MET A 1 -15.11 -3.34 18.89
C MET A 1 -13.63 -3.45 18.66
N SER A 2 -13.17 -4.61 18.31
CA SER A 2 -11.74 -4.80 18.10
C SER A 2 -11.31 -4.21 16.76
N GLU A 3 -10.10 -3.67 16.70
CA GLU A 3 -9.51 -3.17 15.45
C GLU A 3 -9.51 -4.20 14.33
N LYS A 4 -9.58 -5.49 14.68
CA LYS A 4 -9.61 -6.62 13.75
C LYS A 4 -10.83 -6.64 12.84
N GLU A 5 -11.95 -6.07 13.28
CA GLU A 5 -13.18 -6.03 12.50
C GLU A 5 -13.16 -4.96 11.41
N SER A 6 -12.32 -3.91 11.58
CA SER A 6 -12.26 -2.80 10.65
C SER A 6 -11.59 -3.14 9.32
N VAL A 7 -10.81 -4.25 9.24
CA VAL A 7 -10.08 -4.66 8.03
C VAL A 7 -10.82 -5.68 7.17
N ASN A 8 -12.03 -6.07 7.55
CA ASN A 8 -12.84 -6.99 6.75
C ASN A 8 -14.13 -6.29 6.30
N SER A 9 -13.98 -5.39 5.33
CA SER A 9 -15.10 -4.59 4.81
C SER A 9 -15.91 -5.33 3.75
N GLY A 10 -15.40 -6.43 3.21
CA GLY A 10 -15.95 -7.10 2.04
C GLY A 10 -15.55 -6.45 0.72
N ILE A 11 -14.74 -5.38 0.76
CA ILE A 11 -14.17 -4.71 -0.42
C ILE A 11 -12.67 -4.95 -0.42
N PRO A 12 -12.16 -5.84 -1.30
CA PRO A 12 -10.74 -6.25 -1.25
C PRO A 12 -9.74 -5.10 -1.38
N THR A 13 -10.01 -4.12 -2.22
CA THR A 13 -9.12 -2.96 -2.38
C THR A 13 -9.08 -2.10 -1.13
N LEU A 14 -10.21 -1.89 -0.47
CA LEU A 14 -10.27 -1.14 0.78
C LEU A 14 -9.53 -1.88 1.90
N ASP A 15 -9.76 -3.19 2.01
CA ASP A 15 -9.07 -4.01 3.00
C ASP A 15 -7.56 -4.01 2.78
N ALA A 16 -7.11 -4.15 1.54
CA ALA A 16 -5.70 -4.08 1.20
C ALA A 16 -5.09 -2.71 1.54
N ALA A 17 -5.80 -1.61 1.21
CA ALA A 17 -5.36 -0.26 1.51
C ALA A 17 -5.20 0.00 3.01
N ASN A 18 -6.03 -0.64 3.83
CA ASN A 18 -5.93 -0.55 5.29
C ASN A 18 -4.84 -1.46 5.86
N LEU A 19 -4.75 -2.68 5.36
CA LEU A 19 -3.78 -3.67 5.85
C LEU A 19 -2.33 -3.28 5.57
N THR A 20 -2.08 -2.58 4.47
CA THR A 20 -0.71 -2.18 4.13
C THR A 20 -0.05 -1.34 5.22
N TYR A 21 -0.82 -0.56 5.99
CA TYR A 21 -0.30 0.22 7.11
C TYR A 21 0.27 -0.67 8.22
N GLU A 22 -0.28 -1.85 8.42
CA GLU A 22 0.22 -2.80 9.43
C GLU A 22 1.65 -3.25 9.08
N PHE A 23 1.91 -3.55 7.81
CA PHE A 23 3.23 -3.96 7.35
C PHE A 23 4.19 -2.78 7.32
N GLU A 24 3.74 -1.61 6.89
CA GLU A 24 4.54 -0.40 6.94
C GLU A 24 4.98 -0.07 8.36
N ASN A 25 4.06 -0.09 9.31
CA ASN A 25 4.37 0.18 10.71
C ASN A 25 5.39 -0.81 11.26
N ALA A 26 5.27 -2.09 10.90
CA ALA A 26 6.25 -3.10 11.31
C ALA A 26 7.63 -2.79 10.74
N ARG A 27 7.71 -2.41 9.48
CA ARG A 27 8.99 -2.03 8.83
C ARG A 27 9.61 -0.79 9.47
N TRP A 28 8.81 0.23 9.77
CA TRP A 28 9.29 1.43 10.46
C TRP A 28 9.86 1.12 11.85
N ARG A 29 9.37 0.08 12.50
CA ARG A 29 9.91 -0.42 13.78
C ARG A 29 11.11 -1.32 13.61
N GLY A 30 11.60 -1.51 12.39
CA GLY A 30 12.77 -2.30 12.06
C GLY A 30 12.52 -3.79 11.85
N ALA A 31 11.30 -4.19 11.53
CA ALA A 31 10.99 -5.60 11.27
C ALA A 31 11.82 -6.15 10.10
N THR A 32 12.43 -7.29 10.33
CA THR A 32 13.14 -8.05 9.30
C THR A 32 12.14 -8.82 8.42
N ASP A 33 12.62 -9.37 7.30
CA ASP A 33 11.79 -10.21 6.43
C ASP A 33 11.19 -11.40 7.19
N GLU A 34 11.96 -11.99 8.08
CA GLU A 34 11.50 -13.09 8.94
C GLU A 34 10.36 -12.62 9.87
N GLN A 35 10.51 -11.47 10.49
CA GLN A 35 9.48 -10.89 11.36
C GLN A 35 8.22 -10.53 10.61
N ILE A 36 8.33 -10.06 9.37
CA ILE A 36 7.18 -9.81 8.51
C ILE A 36 6.46 -11.12 8.18
N LEU A 37 7.21 -12.18 7.92
CA LEU A 37 6.63 -13.50 7.67
C LEU A 37 5.87 -14.01 8.90
N ASP A 38 6.43 -13.85 10.09
CA ASP A 38 5.76 -14.20 11.34
C ASP A 38 4.48 -13.40 11.55
N LYS A 39 4.53 -12.10 11.27
CA LYS A 39 3.34 -11.23 11.34
C LYS A 39 2.26 -11.70 10.38
N LYS A 40 2.62 -12.05 9.14
CA LYS A 40 1.70 -12.59 8.15
C LYS A 40 1.03 -13.87 8.65
N ILE A 41 1.81 -14.82 9.17
CA ILE A 41 1.31 -16.07 9.69
C ILE A 41 0.36 -15.82 10.87
N GLY A 42 0.77 -14.99 11.80
CA GLY A 42 -0.04 -14.62 12.96
C GLY A 42 -1.35 -13.94 12.53
N ALA A 43 -1.29 -13.01 11.61
CA ALA A 43 -2.46 -12.28 11.11
C ALA A 43 -3.45 -13.21 10.40
N GLN A 44 -2.95 -14.19 9.64
CA GLN A 44 -3.81 -15.18 9.00
C GLN A 44 -4.46 -16.10 10.02
N LYS A 45 -3.71 -16.55 11.03
CA LYS A 45 -4.21 -17.39 12.11
C LYS A 45 -5.27 -16.67 12.93
N ASP A 46 -5.05 -15.40 13.25
CA ASP A 46 -5.96 -14.58 14.04
C ASP A 46 -7.09 -13.98 13.23
N LYS A 47 -7.14 -14.25 11.92
CA LYS A 47 -8.14 -13.72 10.98
C LYS A 47 -8.15 -12.19 10.91
N THR A 48 -7.01 -11.55 11.14
CA THR A 48 -6.85 -10.11 10.94
C THR A 48 -6.66 -9.74 9.47
N ILE A 49 -6.27 -10.72 8.65
CA ILE A 49 -6.30 -10.61 7.19
C ILE A 49 -7.56 -11.35 6.72
N PRO A 50 -8.43 -10.72 5.90
CA PRO A 50 -9.58 -11.41 5.33
C PRO A 50 -9.16 -12.71 4.63
N SER A 51 -10.00 -13.73 4.74
CA SER A 51 -9.65 -15.08 4.25
C SER A 51 -9.41 -15.14 2.75
N ASN A 52 -9.95 -14.18 1.98
CA ASN A 52 -9.73 -14.09 0.54
C ASN A 52 -8.41 -13.41 0.16
N LEU A 53 -7.77 -12.69 1.08
CA LEU A 53 -6.51 -12.00 0.81
C LEU A 53 -5.32 -12.79 1.32
N GLN A 54 -4.36 -13.00 0.44
CA GLN A 54 -3.09 -13.65 0.77
C GLN A 54 -1.95 -12.67 0.55
N TYR A 55 -1.13 -12.47 1.58
CA TYR A 55 0.09 -11.67 1.44
C TYR A 55 1.05 -12.34 0.44
N LEU A 56 1.59 -11.55 -0.47
CA LEU A 56 2.59 -12.02 -1.44
C LEU A 56 3.97 -11.42 -1.20
N ASP A 57 4.05 -10.11 -1.05
CA ASP A 57 5.32 -9.39 -0.96
C ASP A 57 5.07 -7.99 -0.40
N ASP A 58 6.13 -7.34 0.05
CA ASP A 58 6.09 -5.93 0.45
C ASP A 58 7.40 -5.22 0.10
N PHE A 59 7.35 -3.89 0.09
CA PHE A 59 8.56 -3.07 0.05
C PHE A 59 8.45 -1.92 1.04
N HIS A 60 9.61 -1.41 1.43
CA HIS A 60 9.69 -0.26 2.31
C HIS A 60 10.93 0.56 1.94
N ASP A 61 10.72 1.81 1.58
CA ASP A 61 11.80 2.75 1.26
C ASP A 61 11.84 3.86 2.32
N ASP A 62 12.77 3.74 3.24
CA ASP A 62 12.97 4.71 4.32
C ASP A 62 13.31 6.10 3.80
N SER A 63 14.09 6.17 2.71
CA SER A 63 14.60 7.44 2.20
C SER A 63 13.50 8.29 1.56
N ALA A 64 12.54 7.64 0.90
CA ALA A 64 11.41 8.32 0.26
C ALA A 64 10.15 8.33 1.11
N GLY A 65 10.08 7.50 2.16
CA GLY A 65 8.88 7.34 2.97
C GLY A 65 7.76 6.62 2.25
N THR A 66 8.08 5.76 1.29
CA THR A 66 7.11 4.97 0.54
C THR A 66 7.12 3.51 0.94
N SER A 67 5.97 2.89 0.92
CA SER A 67 5.81 1.47 1.20
C SER A 67 4.67 0.91 0.37
N GLY A 68 4.61 -0.40 0.30
CA GLY A 68 3.48 -1.08 -0.32
C GLY A 68 3.48 -2.56 -0.01
N THR A 69 2.32 -3.16 -0.16
CA THR A 69 2.09 -4.58 0.05
C THR A 69 1.28 -5.14 -1.10
N ALA A 70 1.68 -6.29 -1.61
CA ALA A 70 0.94 -7.01 -2.62
C ALA A 70 0.16 -8.17 -1.99
N PHE A 71 -1.12 -8.26 -2.33
CA PHE A 71 -2.00 -9.34 -1.89
C PHE A 71 -2.59 -10.06 -3.10
N LEU A 72 -2.77 -11.37 -2.98
CA LEU A 72 -3.60 -12.11 -3.91
C LEU A 72 -5.03 -12.15 -3.38
N ASP A 73 -5.99 -11.71 -4.19
CA ASP A 73 -7.40 -11.96 -3.91
C ASP A 73 -7.75 -13.34 -4.49
N LYS A 74 -7.93 -14.31 -3.62
CA LYS A 74 -8.17 -15.70 -4.02
C LYS A 74 -9.54 -15.89 -4.67
N ASP A 75 -10.48 -14.99 -4.44
CA ASP A 75 -11.81 -15.07 -5.03
C ASP A 75 -11.83 -14.63 -6.49
N SER A 76 -11.09 -13.56 -6.81
CA SER A 76 -11.02 -13.04 -8.18
C SER A 76 -9.79 -13.47 -8.97
N GLY A 77 -8.75 -13.90 -8.27
CA GLY A 77 -7.45 -14.22 -8.89
C GLY A 77 -6.60 -12.98 -9.19
N GLU A 78 -7.07 -11.78 -8.86
CA GLU A 78 -6.29 -10.56 -9.09
C GLU A 78 -5.26 -10.35 -8.00
N VAL A 79 -4.16 -9.70 -8.37
CA VAL A 79 -3.18 -9.21 -7.41
C VAL A 79 -3.50 -7.75 -7.09
N ILE A 80 -3.57 -7.41 -5.82
CA ILE A 80 -3.83 -6.05 -5.37
C ILE A 80 -2.54 -5.50 -4.77
N ILE A 81 -2.02 -4.42 -5.34
CA ILE A 81 -0.89 -3.70 -4.76
C ILE A 81 -1.44 -2.47 -4.05
N ALA A 82 -1.27 -2.44 -2.73
CA ALA A 82 -1.68 -1.33 -1.89
C ALA A 82 -0.46 -0.53 -1.49
N TYR A 83 -0.42 0.72 -1.94
CA TYR A 83 0.66 1.65 -1.59
C TYR A 83 0.30 2.47 -0.36
N THR A 84 1.31 2.84 0.38
CA THR A 84 1.19 3.82 1.46
C THR A 84 2.46 4.67 1.50
N GLY A 85 2.32 5.87 1.99
CA GLY A 85 3.45 6.76 2.23
C GLY A 85 3.33 7.33 3.61
N THR A 86 4.32 7.07 4.44
CA THR A 86 4.44 7.67 5.77
C THR A 86 5.79 8.32 5.86
N ASN A 87 5.77 9.64 6.03
CA ASN A 87 6.98 10.37 6.38
C ASN A 87 7.16 10.26 7.90
N PRO A 88 8.40 10.13 8.41
CA PRO A 88 8.65 10.25 9.86
C PRO A 88 8.10 11.53 10.47
N ASN A 89 7.89 12.57 9.64
CA ASN A 89 7.23 13.82 10.03
C ASN A 89 5.71 13.77 9.76
N ALA A 90 5.12 12.61 9.86
CA ALA A 90 3.73 12.33 9.47
C ALA A 90 2.68 13.15 10.21
N ASP A 91 3.02 13.72 11.37
CA ASP A 91 2.10 14.61 12.09
C ASP A 91 1.72 15.84 11.26
N ILE A 92 2.63 16.31 10.41
CA ILE A 92 2.36 17.41 9.47
C ILE A 92 1.38 16.95 8.38
N VAL A 93 1.51 15.72 7.92
CA VAL A 93 0.67 15.15 6.86
C VAL A 93 -0.75 14.89 7.35
N LYS A 94 -0.92 14.48 8.60
CA LYS A 94 -2.24 14.24 9.19
C LYS A 94 -3.07 15.49 9.36
N ASP A 95 -2.41 16.62 9.67
CA ASP A 95 -3.09 17.88 9.94
C ASP A 95 -3.44 18.67 8.68
N VAL A 96 -2.86 18.31 7.52
CA VAL A 96 -3.02 19.02 6.26
C VAL A 96 -3.52 18.07 5.16
N ALA A 97 -4.65 17.41 5.44
CA ALA A 97 -5.22 16.37 4.55
C ALA A 97 -5.60 16.89 3.16
N THR A 98 -5.72 18.22 2.98
CA THR A 98 -6.15 18.83 1.73
C THR A 98 -5.02 19.07 0.72
N ASP A 99 -3.75 19.01 1.14
CA ASP A 99 -2.62 19.33 0.26
C ASP A 99 -1.42 18.38 0.45
N VAL A 100 -1.73 17.09 0.63
CA VAL A 100 -0.74 16.06 0.88
C VAL A 100 0.23 15.90 -0.30
N GLY A 101 -0.27 16.06 -1.53
CA GLY A 101 0.58 15.96 -2.74
C GLY A 101 1.67 17.03 -2.79
N SER A 102 1.32 18.29 -2.49
CA SER A 102 2.29 19.39 -2.46
C SER A 102 3.30 19.22 -1.34
N ILE A 103 2.87 18.75 -0.17
CA ILE A 103 3.76 18.47 0.96
C ILE A 103 4.74 17.34 0.61
N ALA A 104 4.25 16.28 -0.01
CA ALA A 104 5.08 15.15 -0.45
C ALA A 104 6.17 15.60 -1.42
N MET A 105 5.82 16.45 -2.39
CA MET A 105 6.79 17.02 -3.31
C MET A 105 7.82 17.91 -2.60
N ALA A 106 7.39 18.73 -1.66
CA ALA A 106 8.27 19.60 -0.91
C ALA A 106 9.26 18.82 -0.03
N LEU A 107 8.87 17.63 0.42
CA LEU A 107 9.70 16.74 1.22
C LEU A 107 10.62 15.83 0.39
N GLY A 108 10.65 15.99 -0.93
CA GLY A 108 11.49 15.17 -1.82
C GLY A 108 10.98 13.74 -2.01
N PHE A 109 9.68 13.61 -2.05
CA PHE A 109 9.03 12.31 -2.21
C PHE A 109 9.36 11.69 -3.57
N HIS A 110 9.82 10.45 -3.59
CA HIS A 110 10.22 9.74 -4.80
C HIS A 110 9.36 8.50 -5.04
N TYR A 111 9.14 8.21 -6.32
CA TYR A 111 8.29 7.08 -6.72
C TYR A 111 9.07 5.86 -7.24
N ASP A 112 10.39 5.96 -7.31
CA ASP A 112 11.23 4.96 -7.99
C ASP A 112 11.04 3.55 -7.43
N GLU A 113 11.05 3.39 -6.11
CA GLU A 113 10.87 2.09 -5.47
C GLU A 113 9.44 1.57 -5.63
N ALA A 114 8.46 2.46 -5.70
CA ALA A 114 7.08 2.09 -5.99
C ALA A 114 6.96 1.52 -7.42
N PHE A 115 7.63 2.13 -8.38
CA PHE A 115 7.69 1.63 -9.76
C PHE A 115 8.36 0.27 -9.82
N LYS A 116 9.50 0.11 -9.18
CA LYS A 116 10.23 -1.15 -9.13
C LYS A 116 9.40 -2.27 -8.50
N PHE A 117 8.63 -1.94 -7.47
CA PHE A 117 7.75 -2.91 -6.83
C PHE A 117 6.66 -3.39 -7.79
N TYR A 118 6.02 -2.48 -8.52
CA TYR A 118 5.03 -2.84 -9.54
C TYR A 118 5.63 -3.79 -10.59
N GLU A 119 6.80 -3.46 -11.12
CA GLU A 119 7.50 -4.29 -12.10
C GLU A 119 7.82 -5.67 -11.54
N ARG A 120 8.30 -5.74 -10.29
CA ARG A 120 8.63 -6.99 -9.62
C ARG A 120 7.39 -7.88 -9.46
N ILE A 121 6.29 -7.31 -9.03
CA ILE A 121 5.04 -8.05 -8.84
C ILE A 121 4.50 -8.53 -10.19
N ARG A 122 4.49 -7.66 -11.19
CA ARG A 122 4.04 -8.02 -12.54
C ARG A 122 4.87 -9.15 -13.13
N GLN A 123 6.17 -9.10 -12.94
CA GLN A 123 7.08 -10.13 -13.44
C GLN A 123 6.84 -11.48 -12.78
N ARG A 124 6.50 -11.48 -11.48
CA ARG A 124 6.28 -12.71 -10.71
C ARG A 124 4.88 -13.29 -10.86
N TYR A 125 3.87 -12.43 -10.91
CA TYR A 125 2.47 -12.84 -10.75
C TYR A 125 1.59 -12.51 -11.96
N GLY A 126 2.13 -11.81 -12.96
CA GLY A 126 1.40 -11.47 -14.17
C GLY A 126 0.73 -10.10 -14.13
N ASP A 127 -0.06 -9.81 -15.17
CA ASP A 127 -0.60 -8.48 -15.44
C ASP A 127 -1.96 -8.21 -14.79
N ASN A 128 -2.58 -9.21 -14.16
CA ASN A 128 -3.88 -9.04 -13.52
C ASN A 128 -3.74 -8.33 -12.17
N ILE A 129 -3.37 -7.05 -12.24
CA ILE A 129 -3.02 -6.24 -11.07
C ILE A 129 -4.01 -5.07 -10.94
N THR A 130 -4.51 -4.87 -9.74
CA THR A 130 -5.26 -3.68 -9.34
C THR A 130 -4.42 -2.89 -8.34
N LEU A 131 -4.31 -1.57 -8.56
CA LEU A 131 -3.58 -0.69 -7.67
C LEU A 131 -4.56 0.00 -6.71
N THR A 132 -4.13 0.21 -5.48
CA THR A 132 -4.95 0.91 -4.49
C THR A 132 -4.06 1.66 -3.51
N GLY A 133 -4.67 2.53 -2.74
CA GLY A 133 -4.00 3.26 -1.68
C GLY A 133 -4.94 4.25 -1.03
N HIS A 134 -4.62 4.61 0.19
CA HIS A 134 -5.35 5.59 0.97
C HIS A 134 -4.48 6.83 1.18
N SER A 135 -5.05 8.03 1.03
CA SER A 135 -4.39 9.32 1.23
C SER A 135 -3.13 9.43 0.35
N LEU A 136 -1.93 9.57 0.93
CA LEU A 136 -0.67 9.65 0.20
C LEU A 136 -0.40 8.37 -0.62
N GLY A 137 -0.78 7.21 -0.07
CA GLY A 137 -0.70 5.94 -0.82
C GLY A 137 -1.55 5.95 -2.09
N GLY A 138 -2.70 6.62 -2.04
CA GLY A 138 -3.53 6.82 -3.24
C GLY A 138 -2.85 7.68 -4.29
N ASN A 139 -2.10 8.70 -3.89
CA ASN A 139 -1.28 9.50 -4.80
C ASN A 139 -0.23 8.62 -5.48
N ILE A 140 0.46 7.78 -4.72
CA ILE A 140 1.46 6.86 -5.26
C ILE A 140 0.82 5.89 -6.27
N ALA A 141 -0.31 5.30 -5.91
CA ALA A 141 -1.02 4.37 -6.78
C ALA A 141 -1.40 5.02 -8.11
N GLN A 142 -1.88 6.26 -8.09
CA GLN A 142 -2.21 7.02 -9.31
C GLN A 142 -0.96 7.27 -10.16
N ARG A 143 0.16 7.62 -9.54
CA ARG A 143 1.41 7.88 -10.27
C ARG A 143 1.94 6.61 -10.93
N VAL A 144 1.88 5.47 -10.23
CA VAL A 144 2.26 4.18 -10.80
C VAL A 144 1.31 3.80 -11.95
N ALA A 145 0.02 4.01 -11.76
CA ALA A 145 -0.98 3.73 -12.80
C ALA A 145 -0.70 4.51 -14.09
N LEU A 146 -0.31 5.78 -13.98
CA LEU A 146 0.04 6.59 -15.14
C LEU A 146 1.32 6.09 -15.82
N GLU A 147 2.33 5.75 -15.06
CA GLU A 147 3.61 5.30 -15.60
C GLU A 147 3.48 4.01 -16.41
N TYR A 148 2.66 3.08 -15.93
CA TYR A 148 2.52 1.75 -16.54
C TYR A 148 1.21 1.55 -17.28
N ASN A 149 0.37 2.58 -17.36
CA ASN A 149 -0.96 2.49 -17.96
C ASN A 149 -1.77 1.34 -17.36
N ALA A 150 -1.76 1.24 -16.02
CA ALA A 150 -2.44 0.18 -15.30
C ALA A 150 -3.96 0.29 -15.48
N PRO A 151 -4.66 -0.81 -15.81
CA PRO A 151 -6.07 -0.73 -16.19
C PRO A 151 -7.03 -0.50 -15.03
N ARG A 152 -6.64 -0.83 -13.80
CA ARG A 152 -7.52 -0.72 -12.64
C ARG A 152 -6.79 -0.09 -11.46
N THR A 153 -7.34 1.01 -10.99
CA THR A 153 -6.82 1.71 -9.81
C THR A 153 -8.00 2.24 -9.00
N VAL A 154 -8.05 1.89 -7.73
CA VAL A 154 -9.09 2.32 -6.80
C VAL A 154 -8.42 2.99 -5.61
N VAL A 155 -8.67 4.28 -5.42
CA VAL A 155 -8.03 5.06 -4.37
C VAL A 155 -9.05 5.61 -3.38
N TYR A 156 -8.62 5.78 -2.13
CA TYR A 156 -9.47 6.20 -1.02
C TYR A 156 -8.91 7.46 -0.38
N ASN A 157 -9.70 8.54 -0.33
CA ASN A 157 -9.28 9.84 0.19
C ASN A 157 -7.88 10.24 -0.31
N SER A 158 -7.66 10.01 -1.60
CA SER A 158 -6.37 10.18 -2.22
C SER A 158 -5.98 11.66 -2.30
N ALA A 159 -4.69 11.93 -2.11
CA ALA A 159 -4.13 13.23 -2.44
C ALA A 159 -4.16 13.42 -3.96
N PRO A 160 -4.45 14.64 -4.45
CA PRO A 160 -4.43 14.91 -5.88
C PRO A 160 -3.08 14.61 -6.50
N LEU A 161 -3.11 14.12 -7.73
CA LEU A 161 -1.89 13.94 -8.52
C LEU A 161 -1.68 15.20 -9.35
N TYR A 162 -0.62 15.94 -9.05
CA TYR A 162 -0.23 17.09 -9.86
C TYR A 162 0.72 16.63 -10.94
N LEU A 163 0.31 16.82 -12.18
CA LEU A 163 1.15 16.57 -13.35
C LEU A 163 1.82 17.89 -13.73
N GLU A 164 3.14 17.86 -13.82
CA GLU A 164 3.90 18.97 -14.39
C GLU A 164 3.95 18.88 -15.90
#